data_38cc457d2a3dc4271583ad9795d16b63
#
_entry.id   38cc457d2a3dc4271583ad9795d16b63
#
_cell.length_a   1.000
_cell.length_b   1.000
_cell.length_c   1.000
_cell.angle_alpha   90.00
_cell.angle_beta   90.00
_cell.angle_gamma   90.00
#
_symmetry.space_group_name_H-M   'P 1'
#
loop_
_entity.id
_entity.type
_entity.pdbx_description
1 polymer ?
#
loop_
_entity_poly.entity_id
_entity_poly.type
_entity_poly.pdbx_seq_one_letter_code
_entity_poly.pdbx_strand_id
1 'polypeptide(L)'
;MFMPKTALCNQKPTSKTAPPNFHLESCGQCFKALHMLNTRFLQRTTCGFVSLLAVLLIPAGTITGMAAENPGTEGDGNHTIGPDYELAADLTDQGNPKGRSFEFSMRLADSKIFRGDDPTLEPEKKEVRKERKIYVYVPAAYQDGTKAPILVMHDGPSQLTLVRHALDNLTITDNPERRLPAFIAIAVQNGGNDGKNSQRGLEYDTMSDRLARFISEEVLPAVLNNPEIKAAYPGIAFTEDPWGRGIMGCSSGGAAALTMGWFRPDLFRRLITYSGTFVDQQDDDAPEESIYPLGAWDYHSGLKLIENSEKKPLRIFTHVSENDNRAKDPEETHHNWVMANERTAAALKAKGYHYRFVFSKDTRHCDRRVFEQSLADTLIWMWHGYGAQ
;
A
#
# COMPACT_ATOMS: atom_id res chain seq x y z
N MET A 1 -45.70 51.24 10.97
CA MET A 1 -47.10 51.07 10.55
C MET A 1 -47.35 49.59 10.38
N PHE A 2 -47.99 49.01 11.32
CA PHE A 2 -48.76 47.77 11.44
C PHE A 2 -48.44 46.54 10.58
N MET A 3 -48.16 45.48 11.30
CA MET A 3 -48.37 44.05 10.97
C MET A 3 -49.88 43.79 10.64
N PRO A 4 -50.26 42.61 10.10
CA PRO A 4 -50.44 41.46 11.00
C PRO A 4 -50.08 40.08 10.46
N LYS A 5 -49.93 39.16 11.46
CA LYS A 5 -49.83 37.72 11.44
C LYS A 5 -51.13 37.02 11.01
N THR A 6 -51.02 35.80 10.46
CA THR A 6 -51.90 34.62 10.67
C THR A 6 -51.13 33.40 10.18
N ALA A 7 -50.78 32.39 10.88
CA ALA A 7 -51.36 31.40 11.80
C ALA A 7 -52.00 30.20 11.10
N LEU A 8 -51.37 29.01 11.36
CA LEU A 8 -51.90 27.65 11.54
C LEU A 8 -52.53 26.87 10.36
N CYS A 9 -51.97 25.72 10.07
CA CYS A 9 -52.70 24.46 10.30
C CYS A 9 -51.80 23.23 10.29
N ASN A 10 -51.82 22.52 11.42
CA ASN A 10 -51.34 21.13 11.62
C ASN A 10 -52.29 20.18 10.90
N GLN A 11 -51.74 19.16 10.22
CA GLN A 11 -52.40 17.84 10.18
C GLN A 11 -51.36 16.74 9.91
N LYS A 12 -51.23 15.84 10.88
CA LYS A 12 -50.73 14.45 10.69
C LYS A 12 -51.84 13.60 10.07
N PRO A 13 -51.51 12.62 9.29
CA PRO A 13 -52.29 11.39 9.27
C PRO A 13 -51.51 10.18 9.75
N THR A 14 -52.14 9.47 10.63
CA THR A 14 -51.87 8.09 11.03
C THR A 14 -52.43 7.13 9.99
N SER A 15 -51.71 6.08 9.63
CA SER A 15 -52.25 4.71 9.63
C SER A 15 -51.20 3.67 9.26
N LYS A 16 -51.14 2.67 10.10
CA LYS A 16 -50.42 1.40 9.99
C LYS A 16 -51.04 0.54 8.91
N THR A 17 -50.21 -0.13 8.11
CA THR A 17 -50.52 -1.48 7.59
C THR A 17 -49.20 -2.24 7.43
N ALA A 18 -49.13 -3.40 8.07
CA ALA A 18 -48.07 -4.36 7.98
C ALA A 18 -48.18 -5.19 6.66
N PRO A 19 -47.08 -5.64 6.07
CA PRO A 19 -47.12 -6.64 5.00
C PRO A 19 -47.14 -8.05 5.56
N PRO A 20 -47.64 -9.04 4.77
CA PRO A 20 -47.96 -10.37 5.22
C PRO A 20 -46.74 -11.32 5.26
N ASN A 21 -46.85 -12.25 6.21
CA ASN A 21 -45.98 -13.41 6.36
C ASN A 21 -45.94 -14.28 5.11
N PHE A 22 -44.76 -14.63 4.63
CA PHE A 22 -44.56 -15.79 3.77
C PHE A 22 -43.90 -16.93 4.56
N HIS A 23 -44.58 -18.05 4.56
CA HIS A 23 -44.18 -19.33 5.12
C HIS A 23 -42.95 -19.89 4.39
N LEU A 24 -41.97 -20.33 5.20
CA LEU A 24 -40.96 -21.30 4.78
C LEU A 24 -41.59 -22.67 4.62
N GLU A 25 -41.62 -23.20 3.40
CA GLU A 25 -41.70 -24.63 3.18
C GLU A 25 -40.35 -25.21 2.79
N SER A 26 -39.98 -26.23 3.55
CA SER A 26 -38.82 -27.07 3.43
C SER A 26 -38.83 -27.88 2.14
N CYS A 27 -37.76 -27.88 1.38
CA CYS A 27 -37.47 -28.95 0.45
C CYS A 27 -36.09 -29.54 0.76
N GLY A 28 -36.09 -30.56 1.62
CA GLY A 28 -34.99 -31.48 1.75
C GLY A 28 -35.09 -32.52 0.66
N GLN A 29 -34.01 -32.69 -0.09
CA GLN A 29 -33.56 -33.93 -0.73
C GLN A 29 -32.48 -33.58 -1.78
N CYS A 30 -31.22 -33.83 -1.43
CA CYS A 30 -30.20 -34.37 -2.34
C CYS A 30 -28.88 -34.55 -1.60
N PHE A 31 -28.87 -35.51 -0.70
CA PHE A 31 -27.63 -36.16 -0.25
C PHE A 31 -27.91 -37.68 -0.39
N LYS A 32 -27.26 -38.32 -1.35
CA LYS A 32 -26.83 -39.73 -1.36
C LYS A 32 -26.55 -40.16 -2.82
N ALA A 33 -25.31 -40.34 -3.10
CA ALA A 33 -24.80 -41.47 -3.89
C ALA A 33 -23.39 -41.15 -4.37
N LEU A 34 -22.39 -41.71 -3.74
CA LEU A 34 -21.36 -42.53 -4.39
C LEU A 34 -20.44 -43.14 -3.32
N HIS A 35 -20.86 -44.28 -2.85
CA HIS A 35 -19.96 -45.24 -2.23
C HIS A 35 -20.23 -46.58 -2.92
N MET A 36 -19.18 -47.35 -3.08
CA MET A 36 -19.09 -48.73 -3.55
C MET A 36 -18.87 -48.94 -5.06
N LEU A 37 -17.67 -49.35 -5.34
CA LEU A 37 -17.49 -50.68 -5.94
C LEU A 37 -16.03 -51.13 -5.77
N ASN A 38 -15.97 -52.25 -5.12
CA ASN A 38 -14.90 -52.96 -4.53
C ASN A 38 -14.48 -54.13 -5.41
N THR A 39 -13.17 -54.43 -5.39
CA THR A 39 -12.56 -55.78 -5.41
C THR A 39 -12.77 -56.75 -6.55
N ARG A 40 -11.63 -57.36 -6.84
CA ARG A 40 -11.30 -58.71 -7.35
C ARG A 40 -11.11 -58.85 -8.86
N PHE A 41 -9.85 -59.13 -9.25
CA PHE A 41 -9.51 -60.49 -9.74
C PHE A 41 -7.95 -60.65 -9.75
N LEU A 42 -7.50 -61.65 -9.02
CA LEU A 42 -6.20 -62.33 -9.19
C LEU A 42 -6.30 -63.29 -10.37
N GLN A 43 -5.28 -63.38 -11.22
CA GLN A 43 -4.52 -64.62 -11.47
C GLN A 43 -3.49 -64.47 -12.60
N ARG A 44 -2.28 -64.74 -12.21
CA ARG A 44 -1.18 -65.44 -12.88
C ARG A 44 -1.16 -65.56 -14.42
N THR A 45 -0.04 -65.12 -15.02
CA THR A 45 0.78 -66.00 -15.86
C THR A 45 2.20 -65.41 -16.00
N THR A 46 3.17 -66.23 -15.70
CA THR A 46 4.60 -66.03 -15.89
C THR A 46 4.96 -66.16 -17.36
N CYS A 47 5.65 -65.19 -17.93
CA CYS A 47 6.57 -65.43 -19.04
C CYS A 47 7.66 -64.39 -19.07
N GLY A 48 8.88 -64.81 -18.95
CA GLY A 48 10.06 -63.96 -18.89
C GLY A 48 10.35 -63.29 -20.20
N PHE A 49 10.69 -62.05 -20.13
CA PHE A 49 11.50 -61.32 -21.11
C PHE A 49 12.46 -60.41 -20.36
N VAL A 50 13.75 -60.74 -20.53
CA VAL A 50 14.82 -59.88 -20.13
C VAL A 50 14.79 -58.68 -21.06
N SER A 51 14.34 -57.56 -20.59
CA SER A 51 14.48 -56.27 -21.29
C SER A 51 15.44 -55.39 -20.49
N LEU A 52 16.55 -55.11 -21.12
CA LEU A 52 17.54 -54.13 -20.71
C LEU A 52 16.89 -52.78 -20.47
N LEU A 53 16.70 -52.40 -19.21
CA LEU A 53 16.22 -51.06 -18.84
C LEU A 53 17.43 -50.13 -18.92
N ALA A 54 17.56 -49.41 -20.03
CA ALA A 54 18.40 -48.24 -20.11
C ALA A 54 17.75 -47.18 -19.19
N VAL A 55 18.30 -47.03 -17.99
CA VAL A 55 17.95 -45.89 -17.09
C VAL A 55 18.55 -44.64 -17.74
N LEU A 56 17.73 -43.91 -18.48
CA LEU A 56 18.00 -42.53 -18.79
C LEU A 56 17.99 -41.77 -17.46
N LEU A 57 19.17 -41.55 -16.90
CA LEU A 57 19.40 -40.53 -15.89
C LEU A 57 19.12 -39.19 -16.56
N ILE A 58 17.85 -38.74 -16.47
CA ILE A 58 17.52 -37.33 -16.62
C ILE A 58 18.19 -36.66 -15.43
N PRO A 59 19.16 -35.75 -15.61
CA PRO A 59 19.65 -34.97 -14.52
C PRO A 59 18.40 -34.26 -13.98
N ALA A 60 18.05 -34.54 -12.73
CA ALA A 60 17.13 -33.70 -11.98
C ALA A 60 17.74 -32.30 -12.02
N GLY A 61 17.29 -31.50 -13.00
CA GLY A 61 17.49 -30.08 -12.95
C GLY A 61 16.98 -29.65 -11.59
N THR A 62 17.91 -29.32 -10.72
CA THR A 62 17.58 -28.56 -9.52
C THR A 62 16.82 -27.35 -10.03
N ILE A 63 15.48 -27.40 -9.91
CA ILE A 63 14.69 -26.20 -9.79
C ILE A 63 15.25 -25.59 -8.50
N THR A 64 16.26 -24.75 -8.65
CA THR A 64 16.57 -23.76 -7.65
C THR A 64 15.31 -22.91 -7.61
N GLY A 65 14.34 -23.34 -6.80
CA GLY A 65 13.34 -22.43 -6.31
C GLY A 65 14.15 -21.25 -5.82
N MET A 66 13.97 -20.10 -6.45
CA MET A 66 14.50 -18.86 -5.90
C MET A 66 13.99 -18.83 -4.48
N ALA A 67 14.87 -19.11 -3.53
CA ALA A 67 14.57 -18.93 -2.13
C ALA A 67 14.07 -17.50 -2.04
N ALA A 68 12.86 -17.33 -1.53
CA ALA A 68 12.31 -15.99 -1.34
C ALA A 68 13.39 -15.21 -0.59
N GLU A 69 13.93 -14.21 -1.27
CA GLU A 69 15.05 -13.43 -0.80
C GLU A 69 14.72 -12.96 0.60
N ASN A 70 15.46 -13.38 1.61
CA ASN A 70 15.26 -12.88 2.96
C ASN A 70 15.71 -11.41 2.94
N PRO A 71 14.81 -10.42 3.02
CA PRO A 71 15.17 -9.01 2.89
C PRO A 71 16.00 -8.51 4.09
N GLY A 72 16.46 -9.39 4.95
CA GLY A 72 17.17 -9.08 6.18
C GLY A 72 16.21 -8.80 7.34
N THR A 73 16.70 -8.96 8.56
CA THR A 73 15.94 -8.75 9.81
C THR A 73 16.52 -7.61 10.66
N GLU A 74 17.67 -7.08 10.29
CA GLU A 74 18.37 -6.05 11.03
C GLU A 74 17.50 -4.80 11.19
N GLY A 75 17.21 -4.44 12.43
CA GLY A 75 16.34 -3.33 12.77
C GLY A 75 14.84 -3.61 12.62
N ASP A 76 14.42 -4.87 12.46
CA ASP A 76 13.04 -5.29 12.64
C ASP A 76 12.59 -5.09 14.08
N GLY A 77 11.30 -4.90 14.30
CA GLY A 77 10.68 -4.78 15.61
C GLY A 77 10.23 -3.37 15.98
N ASN A 78 10.02 -3.16 17.28
CA ASN A 78 9.50 -1.92 17.81
C ASN A 78 10.64 -0.99 18.28
N HIS A 79 10.55 0.27 17.87
CA HIS A 79 11.50 1.32 18.21
C HIS A 79 10.75 2.54 18.76
N THR A 80 11.44 3.31 19.60
CA THR A 80 10.93 4.59 20.12
C THR A 80 11.95 5.68 19.84
N ILE A 81 11.51 6.83 19.34
CA ILE A 81 12.34 8.01 19.09
C ILE A 81 11.80 9.24 19.79
N GLY A 82 12.62 10.25 19.95
CA GLY A 82 12.28 11.52 20.62
C GLY A 82 12.39 11.43 22.17
N PRO A 83 12.02 12.50 22.90
CA PRO A 83 11.33 13.72 22.39
C PRO A 83 12.23 14.72 21.66
N ASP A 84 13.55 14.56 21.71
CA ASP A 84 14.49 15.44 20.99
C ASP A 84 14.67 14.91 19.55
N TYR A 85 14.58 15.83 18.58
CA TYR A 85 14.65 15.52 17.15
C TYR A 85 15.70 16.37 16.46
N GLU A 86 16.50 15.72 15.63
CA GLU A 86 17.52 16.37 14.81
C GLU A 86 17.35 15.99 13.34
N LEU A 87 17.67 16.93 12.44
CA LEU A 87 17.73 16.62 11.03
C LEU A 87 18.93 15.71 10.76
N ALA A 88 18.68 14.50 10.27
CA ALA A 88 19.73 13.56 9.94
C ALA A 88 20.66 14.12 8.85
N ALA A 89 21.96 13.98 9.04
CA ALA A 89 22.96 14.49 8.09
C ALA A 89 22.73 13.98 6.66
N ASP A 90 22.34 12.71 6.50
CA ASP A 90 22.05 12.12 5.20
C ASP A 90 20.87 12.76 4.44
N LEU A 91 20.06 13.55 5.14
CA LEU A 91 18.92 14.27 4.56
C LEU A 91 19.23 15.74 4.28
N THR A 92 20.50 16.12 4.30
CA THR A 92 20.99 17.48 3.99
C THR A 92 21.77 17.49 2.68
N ASP A 93 21.92 18.69 2.09
CA ASP A 93 22.80 18.87 0.93
C ASP A 93 24.28 18.80 1.38
N GLN A 94 24.95 17.73 1.05
CA GLN A 94 26.38 17.52 1.36
C GLN A 94 27.32 17.87 0.19
N GLY A 95 26.79 18.51 -0.86
CA GLY A 95 27.59 18.88 -2.04
C GLY A 95 27.88 17.71 -2.99
N ASN A 96 27.28 16.55 -2.75
CA ASN A 96 27.41 15.38 -3.63
C ASN A 96 26.76 15.61 -5.00
N PRO A 97 27.14 14.83 -6.04
CA PRO A 97 26.52 14.91 -7.37
C PRO A 97 25.02 14.75 -7.28
N LYS A 98 24.27 15.71 -7.87
CA LYS A 98 22.82 15.75 -7.83
C LYS A 98 22.22 15.08 -9.05
N GLY A 99 21.14 14.33 -8.81
CA GLY A 99 20.31 13.78 -9.86
C GLY A 99 19.51 14.85 -10.61
N ARG A 100 18.63 14.41 -11.49
CA ARG A 100 17.76 15.27 -12.29
C ARG A 100 16.32 15.18 -11.84
N SER A 101 15.66 16.32 -11.73
CA SER A 101 14.25 16.45 -11.40
C SER A 101 13.42 16.75 -12.64
N PHE A 102 12.24 16.15 -12.74
CA PHE A 102 11.24 16.39 -13.77
C PHE A 102 9.88 16.57 -13.11
N GLU A 103 9.02 17.38 -13.74
CA GLU A 103 7.64 17.59 -13.32
C GLU A 103 6.75 17.62 -14.56
N PHE A 104 5.61 16.93 -14.50
CA PHE A 104 4.58 17.00 -15.53
C PHE A 104 3.20 16.75 -14.91
N SER A 105 2.14 17.04 -15.68
CA SER A 105 0.76 16.83 -15.25
C SER A 105 0.09 15.70 -16.02
N MET A 106 -0.80 14.98 -15.32
CA MET A 106 -1.77 14.05 -15.92
C MET A 106 -3.19 14.60 -15.65
N ARG A 107 -4.01 14.71 -16.68
CA ARG A 107 -5.42 15.12 -16.51
C ARG A 107 -6.20 13.95 -15.89
N LEU A 108 -7.02 14.23 -14.86
CA LEU A 108 -7.85 13.18 -14.27
C LEU A 108 -8.84 12.60 -15.28
N ALA A 109 -9.45 13.45 -16.11
CA ALA A 109 -10.40 13.01 -17.12
C ALA A 109 -9.84 11.99 -18.14
N ASP A 110 -8.51 11.92 -18.30
CA ASP A 110 -7.85 10.98 -19.21
C ASP A 110 -7.51 9.64 -18.52
N SER A 111 -7.60 9.57 -17.18
CA SER A 111 -7.41 8.32 -16.42
C SER A 111 -8.55 7.35 -16.70
N LYS A 112 -8.23 6.07 -16.76
CA LYS A 112 -9.22 4.98 -16.86
C LYS A 112 -9.73 4.56 -15.50
N ILE A 113 -8.93 4.80 -14.44
CA ILE A 113 -9.19 4.31 -13.07
C ILE A 113 -9.71 5.41 -12.15
N PHE A 114 -9.09 6.62 -12.19
CA PHE A 114 -9.45 7.75 -11.34
C PHE A 114 -9.73 9.01 -12.15
N ARG A 115 -10.90 9.04 -12.79
CA ARG A 115 -11.32 10.12 -13.69
C ARG A 115 -11.76 11.39 -12.97
N GLY A 116 -12.09 11.30 -11.68
CA GLY A 116 -12.64 12.41 -10.91
C GLY A 116 -14.15 12.57 -11.03
N ASP A 117 -14.84 11.60 -11.59
CA ASP A 117 -16.29 11.55 -11.81
C ASP A 117 -16.96 10.30 -11.16
N ASP A 118 -16.31 9.72 -10.18
CA ASP A 118 -16.84 8.57 -9.45
C ASP A 118 -18.13 8.97 -8.70
N PRO A 119 -19.19 8.11 -8.72
CA PRO A 119 -20.48 8.44 -8.09
C PRO A 119 -20.42 8.58 -6.56
N THR A 120 -19.37 8.08 -5.91
CA THR A 120 -19.17 8.23 -4.45
C THR A 120 -18.64 9.61 -4.05
N LEU A 121 -18.24 10.45 -5.01
CA LEU A 121 -17.70 11.77 -4.74
C LEU A 121 -18.81 12.79 -4.44
N GLU A 122 -18.48 13.78 -3.63
CA GLU A 122 -19.33 14.95 -3.35
C GLU A 122 -18.67 16.24 -3.89
N PRO A 123 -18.61 16.45 -5.21
CA PRO A 123 -17.85 17.54 -5.83
C PRO A 123 -18.35 18.94 -5.42
N GLU A 124 -19.61 19.09 -5.00
CA GLU A 124 -20.13 20.37 -4.50
C GLU A 124 -19.53 20.77 -3.14
N LYS A 125 -19.06 19.80 -2.35
CA LYS A 125 -18.46 20.01 -1.04
C LYS A 125 -16.96 19.88 -1.06
N LYS A 126 -16.43 19.05 -1.97
CA LYS A 126 -15.02 18.64 -2.02
C LYS A 126 -14.50 18.72 -3.44
N GLU A 127 -13.74 19.76 -3.73
CA GLU A 127 -13.20 20.00 -5.06
C GLU A 127 -12.34 18.83 -5.55
N VAL A 128 -12.60 18.36 -6.74
CA VAL A 128 -11.77 17.42 -7.49
C VAL A 128 -10.80 18.20 -8.36
N ARG A 129 -9.51 17.84 -8.34
CA ARG A 129 -8.51 18.47 -9.20
C ARG A 129 -8.77 18.09 -10.67
N LYS A 130 -8.50 19.01 -11.57
CA LYS A 130 -8.53 18.73 -13.01
C LYS A 130 -7.30 17.95 -13.48
N GLU A 131 -6.18 18.19 -12.82
CA GLU A 131 -4.88 17.61 -13.11
C GLU A 131 -4.19 17.19 -11.83
N ARG A 132 -3.39 16.12 -11.90
CA ARG A 132 -2.44 15.73 -10.86
C ARG A 132 -1.03 15.91 -11.38
N LYS A 133 -0.15 16.45 -10.53
CA LYS A 133 1.27 16.59 -10.84
C LYS A 133 2.02 15.33 -10.47
N ILE A 134 2.94 14.98 -11.32
CA ILE A 134 3.91 13.89 -11.14
C ILE A 134 5.29 14.52 -11.07
N TYR A 135 6.01 14.20 -10.00
CA TYR A 135 7.38 14.66 -9.79
C TYR A 135 8.30 13.45 -9.83
N VAL A 136 9.35 13.52 -10.62
CA VAL A 136 10.29 12.40 -10.80
C VAL A 136 11.69 12.89 -10.45
N TYR A 137 12.40 12.11 -9.64
CA TYR A 137 13.81 12.32 -9.36
C TYR A 137 14.62 11.11 -9.79
N VAL A 138 15.51 11.31 -10.75
CA VAL A 138 16.46 10.31 -11.22
C VAL A 138 17.81 10.61 -10.57
N PRO A 139 18.33 9.76 -9.65
CA PRO A 139 19.57 10.04 -8.95
C PRO A 139 20.79 10.01 -9.88
N ALA A 140 21.84 10.74 -9.52
CA ALA A 140 23.08 10.81 -10.33
C ALA A 140 23.73 9.43 -10.55
N ALA A 141 23.55 8.52 -9.59
CA ALA A 141 24.07 7.15 -9.68
C ALA A 141 23.29 6.23 -10.61
N TYR A 142 22.13 6.65 -11.12
CA TYR A 142 21.38 5.84 -12.09
C TYR A 142 22.13 5.73 -13.42
N GLN A 143 22.23 4.51 -13.94
CA GLN A 143 22.84 4.24 -15.25
C GLN A 143 21.74 4.02 -16.29
N ASP A 144 21.69 4.90 -17.29
CA ASP A 144 20.69 4.78 -18.36
C ASP A 144 20.77 3.43 -19.08
N GLY A 145 19.62 2.83 -19.36
CA GLY A 145 19.51 1.48 -19.92
C GLY A 145 19.46 0.36 -18.88
N THR A 146 19.67 0.64 -17.58
CA THR A 146 19.42 -0.35 -16.53
C THR A 146 17.97 -0.31 -16.03
N LYS A 147 17.48 -1.46 -15.53
CA LYS A 147 16.14 -1.53 -14.91
C LYS A 147 16.22 -0.97 -13.48
N ALA A 148 15.82 0.30 -13.31
CA ALA A 148 15.85 0.98 -12.02
C ALA A 148 14.83 0.41 -11.04
N PRO A 149 15.17 0.23 -9.74
CA PRO A 149 14.16 0.16 -8.70
C PRO A 149 13.42 1.49 -8.58
N ILE A 150 12.24 1.48 -7.96
CA ILE A 150 11.41 2.68 -7.82
C ILE A 150 10.88 2.86 -6.40
N LEU A 151 10.70 4.11 -5.98
CA LEU A 151 9.93 4.50 -4.81
C LEU A 151 8.79 5.41 -5.25
N VAL A 152 7.56 4.93 -5.15
CA VAL A 152 6.35 5.75 -5.35
C VAL A 152 6.00 6.45 -4.05
N MET A 153 5.77 7.75 -4.11
CA MET A 153 5.45 8.59 -2.95
C MET A 153 4.08 9.22 -3.14
N HIS A 154 3.22 9.09 -2.15
CA HIS A 154 1.89 9.68 -2.15
C HIS A 154 1.90 11.16 -1.75
N ASP A 155 0.80 11.88 -2.05
CA ASP A 155 0.58 13.29 -1.72
C ASP A 155 1.57 14.28 -2.38
N GLY A 156 2.10 13.94 -3.54
CA GLY A 156 2.98 14.82 -4.30
C GLY A 156 4.36 14.99 -3.65
N PRO A 157 4.96 16.18 -3.72
CA PRO A 157 6.38 16.34 -3.41
C PRO A 157 6.70 16.48 -1.92
N SER A 158 5.75 16.24 -0.99
CA SER A 158 5.87 16.62 0.43
C SER A 158 7.19 16.20 1.09
N GLN A 159 7.68 14.97 0.85
CA GLN A 159 8.95 14.47 1.40
C GLN A 159 10.04 14.28 0.32
N LEU A 160 9.78 14.69 -0.92
CA LEU A 160 10.68 14.42 -2.05
C LEU A 160 12.07 15.06 -1.86
N THR A 161 12.14 16.24 -1.24
CA THR A 161 13.43 16.89 -0.99
C THR A 161 14.33 16.07 -0.07
N LEU A 162 13.77 15.50 1.00
CA LEU A 162 14.53 14.62 1.91
C LEU A 162 14.98 13.34 1.19
N VAL A 163 14.09 12.73 0.38
CA VAL A 163 14.44 11.53 -0.41
C VAL A 163 15.53 11.84 -1.45
N ARG A 164 15.50 13.02 -2.08
CA ARG A 164 16.57 13.45 -3.00
C ARG A 164 17.93 13.55 -2.30
N HIS A 165 17.99 14.19 -1.14
CA HIS A 165 19.24 14.29 -0.36
C HIS A 165 19.72 12.89 0.06
N ALA A 166 18.82 12.03 0.53
CA ALA A 166 19.18 10.64 0.84
C ALA A 166 19.77 9.91 -0.38
N LEU A 167 19.16 10.05 -1.56
CA LEU A 167 19.69 9.46 -2.79
C LEU A 167 21.05 10.04 -3.20
N ASP A 168 21.21 11.38 -3.15
CA ASP A 168 22.46 12.03 -3.52
C ASP A 168 23.61 11.60 -2.60
N ASN A 169 23.34 11.38 -1.31
CA ASN A 169 24.34 11.02 -0.33
C ASN A 169 24.58 9.49 -0.25
N LEU A 170 23.51 8.71 -0.20
CA LEU A 170 23.60 7.30 0.17
C LEU A 170 23.76 6.34 -1.03
N THR A 171 23.53 6.78 -2.26
CA THR A 171 23.84 5.95 -3.44
C THR A 171 25.32 5.82 -3.74
N ILE A 172 26.12 6.76 -3.24
CA ILE A 172 27.57 6.84 -3.47
C ILE A 172 28.41 6.68 -2.19
N THR A 173 27.76 6.44 -1.04
CA THR A 173 28.48 6.26 0.23
C THR A 173 29.43 5.07 0.20
N ASP A 174 30.60 5.22 0.85
CA ASP A 174 31.55 4.13 1.04
C ASP A 174 31.10 3.12 2.11
N ASN A 175 30.12 3.48 2.94
CA ASN A 175 29.55 2.57 3.93
C ASN A 175 28.51 1.64 3.29
N PRO A 176 28.80 0.34 3.09
CA PRO A 176 27.91 -0.58 2.42
C PRO A 176 26.61 -0.84 3.20
N GLU A 177 26.63 -0.69 4.54
CA GLU A 177 25.46 -0.88 5.39
C GLU A 177 24.43 0.25 5.25
N ARG A 178 24.87 1.42 4.77
CA ARG A 178 24.02 2.59 4.55
C ARG A 178 23.70 2.83 3.08
N ARG A 179 24.31 2.04 2.17
CA ARG A 179 24.16 2.28 0.75
C ARG A 179 22.75 1.97 0.25
N LEU A 180 22.16 2.95 -0.44
CA LEU A 180 20.89 2.79 -1.13
C LEU A 180 21.11 2.36 -2.58
N PRO A 181 20.21 1.54 -3.15
CA PRO A 181 20.15 1.38 -4.60
C PRO A 181 19.79 2.71 -5.26
N ALA A 182 20.20 2.91 -6.49
CA ALA A 182 19.87 4.10 -7.28
C ALA A 182 18.41 4.03 -7.77
N PHE A 183 17.44 4.01 -6.83
CA PHE A 183 16.04 4.00 -7.18
C PHE A 183 15.57 5.35 -7.72
N ILE A 184 14.62 5.32 -8.65
CA ILE A 184 13.95 6.52 -9.15
C ILE A 184 12.77 6.83 -8.20
N ALA A 185 12.75 8.05 -7.64
CA ALA A 185 11.64 8.51 -6.81
C ALA A 185 10.55 9.16 -7.66
N ILE A 186 9.31 8.72 -7.48
CA ILE A 186 8.13 9.18 -8.25
C ILE A 186 7.07 9.64 -7.26
N ALA A 187 6.93 10.95 -7.07
CA ALA A 187 5.93 11.51 -6.19
C ALA A 187 4.66 11.88 -6.97
N VAL A 188 3.53 11.36 -6.53
CA VAL A 188 2.25 11.45 -7.23
C VAL A 188 1.27 12.28 -6.41
N GLN A 189 0.76 13.36 -6.98
CA GLN A 189 -0.27 14.16 -6.35
C GLN A 189 -1.62 13.42 -6.41
N ASN A 190 -2.37 13.46 -5.32
CA ASN A 190 -3.74 12.92 -5.28
C ASN A 190 -4.73 13.76 -6.12
N GLY A 191 -5.94 13.25 -6.28
CA GLY A 191 -6.98 13.91 -7.09
C GLY A 191 -7.74 15.06 -6.41
N GLY A 192 -7.42 15.38 -5.17
CA GLY A 192 -7.96 16.55 -4.46
C GLY A 192 -8.73 16.27 -3.18
N ASN A 193 -8.76 17.29 -2.32
CA ASN A 193 -9.39 17.28 -1.01
C ASN A 193 -8.94 16.16 -0.06
N ASP A 194 -9.72 15.86 0.97
CA ASP A 194 -9.39 14.87 1.99
C ASP A 194 -10.65 14.28 2.65
N GLY A 195 -10.50 13.11 3.24
CA GLY A 195 -11.54 12.37 3.95
C GLY A 195 -12.62 11.77 3.04
N LYS A 196 -13.65 11.24 3.65
CA LYS A 196 -14.76 10.53 2.98
C LYS A 196 -15.38 11.39 1.87
N ASN A 197 -15.77 10.78 0.76
CA ASN A 197 -16.39 11.39 -0.42
C ASN A 197 -15.49 12.40 -1.16
N SER A 198 -14.18 12.43 -0.89
CA SER A 198 -13.20 13.17 -1.67
C SER A 198 -12.46 12.25 -2.65
N GLN A 199 -11.91 12.84 -3.71
CA GLN A 199 -11.11 12.06 -4.66
C GLN A 199 -9.86 11.45 -3.98
N ARG A 200 -9.22 12.17 -3.04
CA ARG A 200 -8.11 11.63 -2.25
C ARG A 200 -8.56 10.48 -1.35
N GLY A 201 -9.72 10.60 -0.69
CA GLY A 201 -10.29 9.53 0.12
C GLY A 201 -10.58 8.29 -0.72
N LEU A 202 -11.21 8.45 -1.88
CA LEU A 202 -11.46 7.36 -2.81
C LEU A 202 -10.16 6.68 -3.25
N GLU A 203 -9.11 7.45 -3.56
CA GLU A 203 -7.82 6.91 -4.02
C GLU A 203 -7.07 6.16 -2.90
N TYR A 204 -7.10 6.66 -1.67
CA TYR A 204 -6.19 6.23 -0.61
C TYR A 204 -6.83 5.38 0.48
N ASP A 205 -8.11 5.64 0.80
CA ASP A 205 -8.76 4.98 1.92
C ASP A 205 -9.62 3.77 1.48
N THR A 206 -9.84 3.60 0.16
CA THR A 206 -10.55 2.43 -0.38
C THR A 206 -9.72 1.17 -0.30
N MET A 207 -10.28 0.12 0.27
CA MET A 207 -9.63 -1.19 0.45
C MET A 207 -9.70 -2.04 -0.84
N SER A 208 -8.90 -1.69 -1.85
CA SER A 208 -8.88 -2.35 -3.16
C SER A 208 -7.51 -2.30 -3.85
N ASP A 209 -7.40 -2.93 -5.01
CA ASP A 209 -6.20 -2.88 -5.86
C ASP A 209 -6.15 -1.66 -6.79
N ARG A 210 -7.20 -0.81 -6.79
CA ARG A 210 -7.36 0.28 -7.77
C ARG A 210 -6.16 1.22 -7.83
N LEU A 211 -5.63 1.64 -6.67
CA LEU A 211 -4.49 2.55 -6.62
C LEU A 211 -3.20 1.88 -7.15
N ALA A 212 -2.96 0.62 -6.80
CA ALA A 212 -1.81 -0.11 -7.30
C ALA A 212 -1.85 -0.26 -8.83
N ARG A 213 -3.03 -0.52 -9.38
CA ARG A 213 -3.27 -0.56 -10.82
C ARG A 213 -3.09 0.81 -11.45
N PHE A 214 -3.66 1.85 -10.89
CA PHE A 214 -3.47 3.22 -11.38
C PHE A 214 -1.97 3.58 -11.49
N ILE A 215 -1.20 3.30 -10.44
CA ILE A 215 0.24 3.55 -10.48
C ILE A 215 0.91 2.71 -11.58
N SER A 216 0.64 1.41 -11.64
CA SER A 216 1.36 0.52 -12.58
C SER A 216 0.92 0.65 -14.03
N GLU A 217 -0.38 0.91 -14.28
CA GLU A 217 -0.96 0.92 -15.62
C GLU A 217 -0.98 2.32 -16.26
N GLU A 218 -0.98 3.40 -15.43
CA GLU A 218 -1.09 4.77 -15.93
C GLU A 218 0.12 5.63 -15.56
N VAL A 219 0.51 5.71 -14.28
CA VAL A 219 1.58 6.63 -13.85
C VAL A 219 2.95 6.17 -14.35
N LEU A 220 3.34 4.91 -14.10
CA LEU A 220 4.65 4.43 -14.52
C LEU A 220 4.84 4.49 -16.04
N PRO A 221 3.88 4.09 -16.89
CA PRO A 221 3.95 4.31 -18.33
C PRO A 221 4.05 5.79 -18.72
N ALA A 222 3.33 6.70 -18.04
CA ALA A 222 3.42 8.13 -18.31
C ALA A 222 4.83 8.68 -18.01
N VAL A 223 5.47 8.24 -16.93
CA VAL A 223 6.86 8.60 -16.63
C VAL A 223 7.80 8.10 -17.74
N LEU A 224 7.71 6.81 -18.11
CA LEU A 224 8.57 6.21 -19.12
C LEU A 224 8.37 6.82 -20.53
N ASN A 225 7.19 7.36 -20.81
CA ASN A 225 6.87 7.99 -22.12
C ASN A 225 6.99 9.51 -22.10
N ASN A 226 7.35 10.13 -20.97
CA ASN A 226 7.52 11.58 -20.90
C ASN A 226 8.67 12.03 -21.80
N PRO A 227 8.45 13.02 -22.72
CA PRO A 227 9.45 13.43 -23.70
C PRO A 227 10.74 13.98 -23.08
N GLU A 228 10.64 14.76 -21.99
CA GLU A 228 11.81 15.34 -21.33
C GLU A 228 12.65 14.29 -20.62
N ILE A 229 11.98 13.33 -19.98
CA ILE A 229 12.66 12.20 -19.32
C ILE A 229 13.34 11.32 -20.38
N LYS A 230 12.65 10.98 -21.48
CA LYS A 230 13.23 10.21 -22.58
C LYS A 230 14.39 10.91 -23.27
N ALA A 231 14.33 12.24 -23.42
CA ALA A 231 15.44 12.99 -23.98
C ALA A 231 16.67 12.97 -23.07
N ALA A 232 16.47 12.92 -21.76
CA ALA A 232 17.55 12.86 -20.78
C ALA A 232 18.09 11.44 -20.55
N TYR A 233 17.22 10.45 -20.63
CA TYR A 233 17.47 9.03 -20.38
C TYR A 233 16.75 8.17 -21.42
N PRO A 234 17.32 8.02 -22.63
CA PRO A 234 16.65 7.29 -23.74
C PRO A 234 16.38 5.82 -23.42
N GLY A 235 17.19 5.22 -22.55
CA GLY A 235 17.10 3.82 -22.13
C GLY A 235 16.38 3.61 -20.81
N ILE A 236 15.71 4.64 -20.25
CA ILE A 236 15.06 4.54 -18.93
C ILE A 236 14.07 3.36 -18.88
N ALA A 237 14.24 2.53 -17.85
CA ALA A 237 13.36 1.40 -17.60
C ALA A 237 13.20 1.17 -16.09
N PHE A 238 12.06 0.62 -15.68
CA PHE A 238 11.83 0.22 -14.30
C PHE A 238 11.94 -1.30 -14.14
N THR A 239 12.39 -1.74 -12.97
CA THR A 239 12.38 -3.16 -12.65
C THR A 239 10.94 -3.72 -12.61
N GLU A 240 10.80 -4.96 -13.04
CA GLU A 240 9.55 -5.73 -12.90
C GLU A 240 9.54 -6.53 -11.59
N ASP A 241 10.69 -6.66 -10.93
CA ASP A 241 10.80 -7.31 -9.64
C ASP A 241 10.03 -6.52 -8.57
N PRO A 242 8.99 -7.09 -7.93
CA PRO A 242 8.22 -6.40 -6.91
C PRO A 242 9.05 -6.05 -5.66
N TRP A 243 10.18 -6.72 -5.40
CA TRP A 243 11.12 -6.32 -4.36
C TRP A 243 11.92 -5.06 -4.70
N GLY A 244 12.00 -4.71 -5.97
CA GLY A 244 12.56 -3.44 -6.44
C GLY A 244 11.55 -2.30 -6.49
N ARG A 245 10.32 -2.49 -5.97
CA ARG A 245 9.26 -1.49 -6.01
C ARG A 245 8.75 -1.16 -4.62
N GLY A 246 9.02 0.08 -4.21
CA GLY A 246 8.61 0.62 -2.92
C GLY A 246 7.50 1.64 -3.02
N ILE A 247 6.75 1.79 -1.93
CA ILE A 247 5.70 2.80 -1.78
C ILE A 247 5.88 3.49 -0.43
N MET A 248 5.66 4.80 -0.40
CA MET A 248 5.73 5.61 0.80
C MET A 248 4.55 6.58 0.88
N GLY A 249 3.97 6.71 2.06
CA GLY A 249 2.95 7.71 2.32
C GLY A 249 2.78 8.05 3.79
N CYS A 250 2.01 9.10 4.05
CA CYS A 250 1.59 9.50 5.38
C CYS A 250 0.07 9.63 5.44
N SER A 251 -0.52 9.41 6.62
CA SER A 251 -1.98 9.50 6.81
C SER A 251 -2.71 8.49 5.92
N SER A 252 -3.74 8.91 5.19
CA SER A 252 -4.40 8.09 4.18
C SER A 252 -3.41 7.55 3.14
N GLY A 253 -2.40 8.35 2.74
CA GLY A 253 -1.33 7.88 1.86
C GLY A 253 -0.49 6.76 2.49
N GLY A 254 -0.35 6.72 3.82
CA GLY A 254 0.28 5.63 4.56
C GLY A 254 -0.56 4.35 4.53
N ALA A 255 -1.87 4.45 4.79
CA ALA A 255 -2.78 3.31 4.67
C ALA A 255 -2.80 2.79 3.23
N ALA A 256 -2.86 3.68 2.23
CA ALA A 256 -2.78 3.34 0.82
C ALA A 256 -1.50 2.57 0.45
N ALA A 257 -0.36 2.92 1.06
CA ALA A 257 0.89 2.19 0.84
C ALA A 257 0.77 0.71 1.28
N LEU A 258 0.17 0.45 2.45
CA LEU A 258 -0.12 -0.92 2.87
C LEU A 258 -1.12 -1.58 1.93
N THR A 259 -2.21 -0.91 1.59
CA THR A 259 -3.29 -1.42 0.73
C THR A 259 -2.77 -1.84 -0.65
N MET A 260 -1.92 -1.03 -1.28
CA MET A 260 -1.31 -1.38 -2.57
C MET A 260 -0.49 -2.67 -2.49
N GLY A 261 0.40 -2.81 -1.51
CA GLY A 261 1.17 -4.04 -1.33
C GLY A 261 0.30 -5.22 -0.89
N TRP A 262 -0.75 -4.97 -0.12
CA TRP A 262 -1.65 -6.01 0.37
C TRP A 262 -2.44 -6.67 -0.76
N PHE A 263 -3.03 -5.87 -1.65
CA PHE A 263 -3.84 -6.39 -2.76
C PHE A 263 -2.99 -6.77 -3.98
N ARG A 264 -1.81 -6.13 -4.16
CA ARG A 264 -0.92 -6.38 -5.30
C ARG A 264 0.53 -6.62 -4.87
N PRO A 265 0.79 -7.70 -4.09
CA PRO A 265 2.16 -8.07 -3.70
C PRO A 265 3.01 -8.57 -4.87
N ASP A 266 2.39 -8.81 -6.02
CA ASP A 266 3.03 -9.07 -7.31
C ASP A 266 3.61 -7.78 -7.95
N LEU A 267 3.17 -6.60 -7.49
CA LEU A 267 3.65 -5.31 -7.99
C LEU A 267 4.56 -4.57 -6.99
N PHE A 268 4.22 -4.60 -5.70
CA PHE A 268 4.89 -3.80 -4.67
C PHE A 268 5.08 -4.61 -3.39
N ARG A 269 6.30 -4.60 -2.83
CA ARG A 269 6.60 -5.38 -1.62
C ARG A 269 7.28 -4.60 -0.50
N ARG A 270 7.75 -3.37 -0.75
CA ARG A 270 8.46 -2.52 0.21
C ARG A 270 7.58 -1.32 0.55
N LEU A 271 7.07 -1.26 1.78
CA LEU A 271 6.00 -0.35 2.16
C LEU A 271 6.43 0.53 3.34
N ILE A 272 6.27 1.84 3.19
CA ILE A 272 6.55 2.83 4.24
C ILE A 272 5.25 3.57 4.58
N THR A 273 4.81 3.43 5.83
CA THR A 273 3.60 4.06 6.33
C THR A 273 3.93 4.95 7.53
N TYR A 274 3.81 6.26 7.37
CA TYR A 274 3.89 7.22 8.46
C TYR A 274 2.51 7.64 8.91
N SER A 275 2.21 7.59 10.22
CA SER A 275 0.91 7.97 10.79
C SER A 275 -0.27 7.40 9.98
N GLY A 276 -0.19 6.12 9.59
CA GLY A 276 -1.12 5.48 8.66
C GLY A 276 -2.57 5.56 9.14
N THR A 277 -3.50 5.90 8.25
CA THR A 277 -4.95 5.93 8.51
C THR A 277 -5.50 4.51 8.57
N PHE A 278 -5.05 3.72 9.55
CA PHE A 278 -5.57 2.36 9.78
C PHE A 278 -6.84 2.37 10.63
N VAL A 279 -7.67 3.37 10.41
CA VAL A 279 -8.94 3.63 11.09
C VAL A 279 -10.11 3.46 10.12
N ASP A 280 -11.32 3.47 10.61
CA ASP A 280 -12.54 3.47 9.82
C ASP A 280 -12.74 4.86 9.18
N GLN A 281 -12.17 5.06 8.00
CA GLN A 281 -12.15 6.36 7.32
C GLN A 281 -13.06 6.39 6.10
N GLN A 282 -12.79 5.52 5.15
CA GLN A 282 -13.55 5.38 3.91
C GLN A 282 -13.63 3.92 3.54
N ASP A 283 -14.78 3.46 3.26
CA ASP A 283 -14.97 2.09 2.92
C ASP A 283 -15.27 1.87 1.46
N ASP A 284 -15.37 2.94 0.62
CA ASP A 284 -15.39 2.62 -0.73
C ASP A 284 -16.42 3.10 -1.71
N ASP A 285 -16.47 2.37 -2.80
CA ASP A 285 -17.32 2.51 -3.97
C ASP A 285 -18.72 1.88 -3.80
N ALA A 286 -18.91 1.06 -2.78
CA ALA A 286 -20.14 0.32 -2.56
C ALA A 286 -20.39 0.07 -1.06
N PRO A 287 -20.71 1.12 -0.28
CA PRO A 287 -20.83 1.05 1.17
C PRO A 287 -21.82 0.00 1.68
N GLU A 288 -22.88 -0.25 0.93
CA GLU A 288 -23.91 -1.24 1.31
C GLU A 288 -23.47 -2.68 1.07
N GLU A 289 -22.49 -2.89 0.22
CA GLU A 289 -21.96 -4.20 -0.21
C GLU A 289 -20.50 -4.39 0.18
N SER A 290 -19.89 -3.42 0.91
CA SER A 290 -18.49 -3.49 1.27
C SER A 290 -18.16 -4.75 2.04
N ILE A 291 -17.11 -5.45 1.58
CA ILE A 291 -16.54 -6.59 2.29
C ILE A 291 -15.55 -6.17 3.39
N TYR A 292 -15.27 -4.88 3.49
CA TYR A 292 -14.41 -4.26 4.51
C TYR A 292 -15.18 -3.16 5.25
N PRO A 293 -16.17 -3.51 6.08
CA PRO A 293 -17.14 -2.57 6.63
C PRO A 293 -16.52 -1.51 7.56
N LEU A 294 -15.30 -1.74 8.04
CA LEU A 294 -14.56 -0.81 8.89
C LEU A 294 -13.31 -0.28 8.17
N GLY A 295 -13.29 -0.32 6.83
CA GLY A 295 -12.17 0.20 6.04
C GLY A 295 -10.82 -0.37 6.49
N ALA A 296 -9.80 0.47 6.62
CA ALA A 296 -8.45 0.03 7.02
C ALA A 296 -8.34 -0.42 8.50
N TRP A 297 -9.35 -0.18 9.33
CA TRP A 297 -9.46 -0.77 10.68
C TRP A 297 -9.53 -2.30 10.62
N ASP A 298 -10.05 -2.85 9.52
CA ASP A 298 -10.13 -4.30 9.29
C ASP A 298 -8.77 -4.99 9.13
N TYR A 299 -7.67 -4.25 8.91
CA TYR A 299 -6.34 -4.86 8.90
C TYR A 299 -5.96 -5.50 10.23
N HIS A 300 -6.30 -4.86 11.36
CA HIS A 300 -5.83 -5.25 12.69
C HIS A 300 -6.96 -5.58 13.68
N SER A 301 -8.18 -5.13 13.40
CA SER A 301 -9.39 -5.36 14.21
C SER A 301 -10.52 -5.76 13.28
N GLY A 302 -11.78 -5.73 13.68
CA GLY A 302 -12.87 -6.16 12.81
C GLY A 302 -12.60 -7.52 12.16
N LEU A 303 -12.34 -7.53 10.85
CA LEU A 303 -12.01 -8.75 10.09
C LEU A 303 -10.62 -9.31 10.36
N LYS A 304 -9.72 -8.54 10.97
CA LYS A 304 -8.34 -8.93 11.30
C LYS A 304 -7.59 -9.53 10.11
N LEU A 305 -7.59 -8.80 9.01
CA LEU A 305 -7.06 -9.29 7.73
C LEU A 305 -5.61 -9.76 7.82
N ILE A 306 -4.74 -9.07 8.60
CA ILE A 306 -3.36 -9.49 8.77
C ILE A 306 -3.27 -10.86 9.47
N GLU A 307 -4.08 -11.07 10.51
CA GLU A 307 -4.10 -12.32 11.27
C GLU A 307 -4.68 -13.47 10.45
N ASN A 308 -5.81 -13.22 9.77
CA ASN A 308 -6.64 -14.26 9.14
C ASN A 308 -6.26 -14.59 7.69
N SER A 309 -5.42 -13.77 7.04
CA SER A 309 -4.95 -14.06 5.67
C SER A 309 -3.64 -14.84 5.67
N GLU A 310 -3.30 -15.48 4.56
CA GLU A 310 -1.96 -15.99 4.34
C GLU A 310 -0.92 -14.87 4.37
N LYS A 311 0.27 -15.16 4.93
CA LYS A 311 1.37 -14.20 4.97
C LYS A 311 1.80 -13.82 3.58
N LYS A 312 1.77 -12.54 3.27
CA LYS A 312 2.20 -11.99 1.98
C LYS A 312 3.71 -11.67 2.01
N PRO A 313 4.41 -11.71 0.89
CA PRO A 313 5.84 -11.39 0.81
C PRO A 313 6.05 -9.86 0.87
N LEU A 314 5.87 -9.25 2.03
CA LEU A 314 5.95 -7.81 2.25
C LEU A 314 6.99 -7.47 3.32
N ARG A 315 7.67 -6.33 3.13
CA ARG A 315 8.50 -5.65 4.13
C ARG A 315 7.85 -4.31 4.46
N ILE A 316 7.49 -4.09 5.72
CA ILE A 316 6.56 -3.03 6.10
C ILE A 316 7.16 -2.17 7.22
N PHE A 317 7.45 -0.91 6.92
CA PHE A 317 7.70 0.11 7.92
C PHE A 317 6.39 0.77 8.32
N THR A 318 6.17 0.94 9.62
CA THR A 318 5.03 1.67 10.16
C THR A 318 5.48 2.60 11.28
N HIS A 319 4.85 3.76 11.37
CA HIS A 319 5.15 4.78 12.37
C HIS A 319 3.85 5.37 12.90
N VAL A 320 3.85 5.77 14.18
CA VAL A 320 2.81 6.62 14.76
C VAL A 320 3.39 7.60 15.77
N SER A 321 2.81 8.79 15.81
CA SER A 321 3.13 9.84 16.76
C SER A 321 2.35 9.68 18.07
N GLU A 322 2.96 10.00 19.23
CA GLU A 322 2.31 9.94 20.54
C GLU A 322 1.02 10.78 20.61
N ASN A 323 1.03 11.96 20.00
CA ASN A 323 -0.13 12.85 19.92
C ASN A 323 -0.73 12.86 18.51
N ASP A 324 -0.84 11.69 17.89
CA ASP A 324 -1.45 11.52 16.58
C ASP A 324 -2.95 11.85 16.60
N ASN A 325 -3.60 11.86 15.45
CA ASN A 325 -5.01 12.18 15.34
C ASN A 325 -5.83 11.31 16.29
N ARG A 326 -6.73 11.98 17.06
CA ARG A 326 -7.69 11.34 17.95
C ARG A 326 -7.07 10.30 18.91
N ALA A 327 -5.83 10.53 19.35
CA ALA A 327 -5.04 9.63 20.20
C ALA A 327 -5.73 9.24 21.53
N LYS A 328 -6.72 10.03 21.96
CA LYS A 328 -7.47 9.81 23.21
C LYS A 328 -8.89 9.28 22.99
N ASP A 329 -9.27 9.06 21.74
CA ASP A 329 -10.59 8.54 21.42
C ASP A 329 -10.71 7.08 21.85
N PRO A 330 -11.84 6.66 22.40
CA PRO A 330 -12.08 5.28 22.76
C PRO A 330 -12.22 4.40 21.51
N GLU A 331 -12.04 3.09 21.69
CA GLU A 331 -12.02 2.11 20.61
C GLU A 331 -13.29 2.12 19.75
N GLU A 332 -14.44 2.33 20.38
CA GLU A 332 -15.75 2.30 19.73
C GLU A 332 -15.91 3.35 18.64
N THR A 333 -15.04 4.35 18.61
CA THR A 333 -15.02 5.34 17.52
C THR A 333 -14.36 4.79 16.26
N HIS A 334 -13.55 3.75 16.37
CA HIS A 334 -12.67 3.22 15.33
C HIS A 334 -11.72 4.26 14.68
N HIS A 335 -11.52 5.40 15.38
CA HIS A 335 -10.78 6.55 14.84
C HIS A 335 -9.57 6.98 15.69
N ASN A 336 -9.03 6.12 16.53
CA ASN A 336 -7.81 6.39 17.29
C ASN A 336 -6.59 5.93 16.48
N TRP A 337 -5.83 6.87 15.92
CA TRP A 337 -4.65 6.57 15.09
C TRP A 337 -3.54 5.86 15.84
N VAL A 338 -3.30 6.22 17.11
CA VAL A 338 -2.25 5.57 17.94
C VAL A 338 -2.59 4.10 18.11
N MET A 339 -3.79 3.82 18.62
CA MET A 339 -4.27 2.45 18.83
C MET A 339 -4.25 1.64 17.53
N ALA A 340 -4.71 2.20 16.43
CA ALA A 340 -4.78 1.54 15.14
C ALA A 340 -3.39 1.13 14.62
N ASN A 341 -2.40 2.03 14.69
CA ASN A 341 -1.04 1.74 14.24
C ASN A 341 -0.30 0.76 15.17
N GLU A 342 -0.47 0.87 16.49
CA GLU A 342 0.09 -0.09 17.45
C GLU A 342 -0.49 -1.49 17.23
N ARG A 343 -1.80 -1.62 17.00
CA ARG A 343 -2.45 -2.90 16.69
C ARG A 343 -2.00 -3.46 15.35
N THR A 344 -1.85 -2.62 14.33
CA THR A 344 -1.29 -3.03 13.04
C THR A 344 0.11 -3.61 13.23
N ALA A 345 0.99 -2.92 13.96
CA ALA A 345 2.34 -3.40 14.24
C ALA A 345 2.33 -4.72 15.04
N ALA A 346 1.44 -4.85 16.04
CA ALA A 346 1.28 -6.08 16.81
C ALA A 346 0.82 -7.26 15.94
N ALA A 347 -0.12 -7.03 15.01
CA ALA A 347 -0.60 -8.04 14.07
C ALA A 347 0.51 -8.46 13.08
N LEU A 348 1.30 -7.51 12.56
CA LEU A 348 2.45 -7.80 11.70
C LEU A 348 3.50 -8.64 12.43
N LYS A 349 3.79 -8.29 13.69
CA LYS A 349 4.70 -9.06 14.57
C LYS A 349 4.20 -10.48 14.77
N ALA A 350 2.95 -10.64 15.18
CA ALA A 350 2.34 -11.94 15.44
C ALA A 350 2.34 -12.84 14.21
N LYS A 351 2.13 -12.25 13.00
CA LYS A 351 2.17 -12.97 11.73
C LYS A 351 3.59 -13.24 11.21
N GLY A 352 4.62 -12.68 11.86
CA GLY A 352 6.03 -12.89 11.51
C GLY A 352 6.46 -12.14 10.23
N TYR A 353 5.89 -10.96 9.97
CA TYR A 353 6.36 -10.10 8.88
C TYR A 353 7.73 -9.49 9.18
N HIS A 354 8.49 -9.16 8.15
CA HIS A 354 9.55 -8.17 8.27
C HIS A 354 8.87 -6.81 8.46
N TYR A 355 8.88 -6.33 9.71
CA TYR A 355 8.28 -5.05 10.07
C TYR A 355 9.21 -4.23 10.95
N ARG A 356 9.15 -2.94 10.78
CA ARG A 356 9.75 -1.97 11.69
C ARG A 356 8.68 -0.98 12.12
N PHE A 357 8.39 -0.94 13.41
CA PHE A 357 7.45 0.00 14.01
C PHE A 357 8.21 1.06 14.78
N VAL A 358 7.95 2.34 14.51
CA VAL A 358 8.53 3.48 15.21
C VAL A 358 7.44 4.26 15.92
N PHE A 359 7.53 4.36 17.23
CA PHE A 359 6.73 5.26 18.06
C PHE A 359 7.52 6.53 18.32
N SER A 360 6.96 7.70 18.00
CA SER A 360 7.63 8.98 18.21
C SER A 360 6.99 9.78 19.33
N LYS A 361 7.79 10.14 20.34
CA LYS A 361 7.36 10.90 21.52
C LYS A 361 7.23 12.40 21.20
N ASP A 362 6.27 13.06 21.83
CA ASP A 362 6.03 14.52 21.72
C ASP A 362 5.89 15.01 20.26
N THR A 363 5.30 14.19 19.42
CA THR A 363 5.02 14.53 18.02
C THR A 363 3.54 14.41 17.69
N ARG A 364 3.12 15.03 16.60
CA ARG A 364 1.76 15.04 16.09
C ARG A 364 1.66 14.30 14.76
N HIS A 365 0.46 14.24 14.24
CA HIS A 365 0.16 13.62 12.96
C HIS A 365 1.07 14.12 11.83
N CYS A 366 1.74 13.19 11.12
CA CYS A 366 2.67 13.49 10.03
C CYS A 366 3.72 14.56 10.40
N ASP A 367 4.24 14.51 11.61
CA ASP A 367 5.19 15.51 12.11
C ASP A 367 6.48 15.54 11.29
N ARG A 368 6.82 16.71 10.79
CA ARG A 368 8.00 16.91 9.95
C ARG A 368 9.30 16.47 10.63
N ARG A 369 9.43 16.71 11.95
CA ARG A 369 10.61 16.34 12.73
C ARG A 369 10.91 14.84 12.68
N VAL A 370 9.85 14.02 12.63
CA VAL A 370 9.98 12.58 12.52
C VAL A 370 10.60 12.18 11.18
N PHE A 371 10.13 12.75 10.07
CA PHE A 371 10.73 12.49 8.76
C PHE A 371 12.18 12.97 8.71
N GLU A 372 12.46 14.17 9.21
CA GLU A 372 13.81 14.75 9.24
C GLU A 372 14.80 13.89 10.01
N GLN A 373 14.38 13.24 11.07
CA GLN A 373 15.26 12.34 11.83
C GLN A 373 15.33 10.94 11.27
N SER A 374 14.18 10.35 10.87
CA SER A 374 14.08 8.89 10.68
C SER A 374 14.12 8.45 9.23
N LEU A 375 13.88 9.32 8.24
CA LEU A 375 13.63 8.89 6.86
C LEU A 375 14.85 8.22 6.22
N ALA A 376 16.07 8.68 6.49
CA ALA A 376 17.29 8.05 5.96
C ALA A 376 17.38 6.58 6.43
N ASP A 377 17.28 6.34 7.73
CA ASP A 377 17.34 4.99 8.31
C ASP A 377 16.14 4.14 7.89
N THR A 378 14.97 4.76 7.68
CA THR A 378 13.79 4.07 7.13
C THR A 378 14.04 3.57 5.71
N LEU A 379 14.65 4.41 4.86
CA LEU A 379 15.01 4.02 3.49
C LEU A 379 16.07 2.92 3.48
N ILE A 380 17.12 3.04 4.30
CA ILE A 380 18.16 2.02 4.44
C ILE A 380 17.54 0.68 4.87
N TRP A 381 16.72 0.68 5.91
CA TRP A 381 16.03 -0.51 6.38
C TRP A 381 15.09 -1.10 5.30
N MET A 382 14.34 -0.24 4.62
CA MET A 382 13.41 -0.69 3.58
C MET A 382 14.14 -1.36 2.40
N TRP A 383 15.29 -0.82 1.99
CA TRP A 383 16.08 -1.34 0.87
C TRP A 383 17.10 -2.42 1.27
N HIS A 384 17.20 -2.77 2.56
CA HIS A 384 18.11 -3.81 3.01
C HIS A 384 17.93 -5.11 2.21
N GLY A 385 19.04 -5.71 1.78
CA GLY A 385 19.06 -6.94 0.99
C GLY A 385 18.67 -6.82 -0.49
N TYR A 386 18.28 -5.65 -0.98
CA TYR A 386 18.02 -5.46 -2.41
C TYR A 386 19.31 -5.23 -3.18
N GLY A 387 19.55 -6.06 -4.22
CA GLY A 387 20.76 -5.95 -5.07
C GLY A 387 22.04 -6.54 -4.45
N ALA A 388 21.95 -7.17 -3.28
CA ALA A 388 23.03 -7.96 -2.70
C ALA A 388 23.03 -9.37 -3.27
N GLN A 389 23.23 -9.50 -4.57
CA GLN A 389 23.46 -10.79 -5.26
C GLN A 389 24.85 -10.82 -5.89
#